data_19380b6fcf9be7aa4e0acb6c613870b0
#
_entry.id   19380b6fcf9be7aa4e0acb6c613870b0
#
_cell.length_a   1.000
_cell.length_b   1.000
_cell.length_c   1.000
_cell.angle_alpha   90.00
_cell.angle_beta   90.00
_cell.angle_gamma   90.00
#
_symmetry.space_group_name_H-M   'P 1'
#
loop_
_entity.id
_entity.type
_entity.pdbx_description
1 polymer ?
#
loop_
_entity_poly.entity_id
_entity_poly.type
_entity_poly.pdbx_seq_one_letter_code
_entity_poly.pdbx_strand_id
1 'polypeptide(L)'
;MCRLLWLRAERPVDVSVHLAHFARMCEESTEYQGHGWGCASLVGGQWRLHHSLSPIWEDDVTVFGATRLFLAHARSAFRDEGIVIENNMPFTQANEAFIFNGELNGVRIREEGRIGAEKIFNYTRRFSHQGPLAGLKKSVEVIEKRTRYIRALNFIIATPQRSLLATVYNENP
;
A
#
# COMPACT_ATOMS: atom_id res chain seq x y z
N MET A 1 -5.76 10.45 -5.30
CA MET A 1 -4.76 9.35 -5.09
C MET A 1 -4.70 9.01 -3.61
N CYS A 2 -4.53 7.73 -3.27
CA CYS A 2 -4.46 7.22 -1.89
C CYS A 2 -3.33 7.83 -1.05
N ARG A 3 -3.29 7.54 0.25
CA ARG A 3 -2.18 7.91 1.16
C ARG A 3 -1.55 6.65 1.74
N LEU A 4 -0.25 6.71 1.92
CA LEU A 4 0.56 5.61 2.44
C LEU A 4 1.28 6.06 3.70
N LEU A 5 1.27 5.22 4.73
CA LEU A 5 2.14 5.32 5.89
C LEU A 5 2.95 4.03 6.00
N TRP A 6 4.25 4.18 6.19
CA TRP A 6 5.14 3.06 6.48
C TRP A 6 6.09 3.46 7.61
N LEU A 7 6.26 2.56 8.55
CA LEU A 7 7.15 2.71 9.69
C LEU A 7 7.93 1.41 9.90
N ARG A 8 9.25 1.55 10.01
CA ARG A 8 10.15 0.48 10.46
C ARG A 8 11.10 1.05 11.50
N ALA A 9 11.21 0.41 12.66
CA ALA A 9 12.02 0.85 13.78
C ALA A 9 12.83 -0.31 14.38
N GLU A 10 13.95 0.02 15.02
CA GLU A 10 14.79 -0.95 15.73
C GLU A 10 14.11 -1.47 17.01
N ARG A 11 13.29 -0.63 17.64
CA ARG A 11 12.51 -0.96 18.83
C ARG A 11 11.03 -0.76 18.57
N PRO A 12 10.13 -1.47 19.27
CA PRO A 12 8.72 -1.20 19.16
C PRO A 12 8.41 0.26 19.50
N VAL A 13 7.63 0.91 18.64
CA VAL A 13 7.10 2.28 18.84
C VAL A 13 5.59 2.22 18.81
N ASP A 14 4.96 3.01 19.69
CA ASP A 14 3.52 3.19 19.65
C ASP A 14 3.13 3.90 18.37
N VAL A 15 2.26 3.27 17.59
CA VAL A 15 1.87 3.79 16.28
C VAL A 15 0.72 4.80 16.36
N SER A 16 0.08 4.96 17.51
CA SER A 16 -1.10 5.82 17.70
C SER A 16 -0.85 7.27 17.27
N VAL A 17 0.30 7.83 17.68
CA VAL A 17 0.67 9.22 17.31
C VAL A 17 0.85 9.36 15.81
N HIS A 18 1.50 8.39 15.17
CA HIS A 18 1.72 8.39 13.71
C HIS A 18 0.41 8.21 12.95
N LEU A 19 -0.48 7.33 13.44
CA LEU A 19 -1.81 7.13 12.87
C LEU A 19 -2.70 8.35 13.03
N ALA A 20 -2.67 9.03 14.19
CA ALA A 20 -3.44 10.27 14.38
C ALA A 20 -3.00 11.37 13.41
N HIS A 21 -1.68 11.53 13.18
CA HIS A 21 -1.17 12.44 12.16
C HIS A 21 -1.59 12.03 10.75
N PHE A 22 -1.51 10.74 10.43
CA PHE A 22 -1.91 10.19 9.15
C PHE A 22 -3.40 10.39 8.90
N ALA A 23 -4.26 10.15 9.90
CA ALA A 23 -5.70 10.38 9.84
C ALA A 23 -6.03 11.85 9.50
N ARG A 24 -5.39 12.79 10.22
CA ARG A 24 -5.57 14.21 9.94
C ARG A 24 -5.10 14.61 8.54
N MET A 25 -3.95 14.12 8.08
CA MET A 25 -3.48 14.36 6.71
C MET A 25 -4.45 13.81 5.65
N CYS A 26 -5.15 12.72 5.95
CA CYS A 26 -6.16 12.15 5.06
C CYS A 26 -7.43 13.00 5.05
N GLU A 27 -7.89 13.45 6.21
CA GLU A 27 -9.07 14.30 6.37
C GLU A 27 -8.89 15.66 5.68
N GLU A 28 -7.73 16.31 5.87
CA GLU A 28 -7.37 17.60 5.30
C GLU A 28 -6.96 17.54 3.81
N SER A 29 -6.95 16.35 3.22
CA SER A 29 -6.52 16.17 1.82
C SER A 29 -7.52 16.78 0.84
N THR A 30 -7.01 17.48 -0.19
CA THR A 30 -7.82 17.98 -1.30
C THR A 30 -8.53 16.89 -2.09
N GLU A 31 -7.96 15.69 -2.15
CA GLU A 31 -8.61 14.51 -2.72
C GLU A 31 -9.21 13.67 -1.59
N TYR A 32 -10.47 13.30 -1.71
CA TYR A 32 -11.17 12.50 -0.70
C TYR A 32 -10.48 11.17 -0.44
N GLN A 33 -10.15 10.89 0.83
CA GLN A 33 -9.44 9.69 1.29
C GLN A 33 -10.32 8.75 2.14
N GLY A 34 -11.63 8.94 2.10
CA GLY A 34 -12.58 8.27 2.99
C GLY A 34 -13.25 7.02 2.42
N HIS A 35 -12.72 6.41 1.35
CA HIS A 35 -13.26 5.17 0.80
C HIS A 35 -12.77 3.91 1.53
N GLY A 36 -12.50 4.08 2.83
CA GLY A 36 -11.96 3.08 3.72
C GLY A 36 -10.44 3.16 3.89
N TRP A 37 -9.95 2.40 4.84
CA TRP A 37 -8.52 2.31 5.14
C TRP A 37 -8.16 0.92 5.67
N GLY A 38 -6.89 0.69 5.87
CA GLY A 38 -6.42 -0.47 6.58
C GLY A 38 -4.99 -0.33 7.03
N CYS A 39 -4.59 -1.19 7.95
CA CYS A 39 -3.22 -1.29 8.41
C CYS A 39 -2.76 -2.72 8.61
N ALA A 40 -1.45 -2.91 8.64
CA ALA A 40 -0.78 -4.14 8.98
C ALA A 40 0.32 -3.87 9.99
N SER A 41 0.31 -4.58 11.12
CA SER A 41 1.38 -4.56 12.12
C SER A 41 2.05 -5.92 12.22
N LEU A 42 3.38 -5.93 12.36
CA LEU A 42 4.13 -7.17 12.56
C LEU A 42 4.23 -7.48 14.07
N VAL A 43 3.54 -8.54 14.51
CA VAL A 43 3.53 -8.96 15.91
C VAL A 43 3.87 -10.45 15.99
N GLY A 44 4.90 -10.80 16.75
CA GLY A 44 5.35 -12.19 16.89
C GLY A 44 5.77 -12.84 15.57
N GLY A 45 6.25 -12.05 14.60
CA GLY A 45 6.65 -12.53 13.27
C GLY A 45 5.50 -12.73 12.28
N GLN A 46 4.28 -12.42 12.67
CA GLN A 46 3.07 -12.55 11.86
C GLN A 46 2.41 -11.19 11.62
N TRP A 47 1.79 -11.02 10.45
CA TRP A 47 1.01 -9.85 10.13
C TRP A 47 -0.36 -9.90 10.82
N ARG A 48 -0.67 -8.83 11.55
CA ARG A 48 -2.01 -8.54 12.04
C ARG A 48 -2.60 -7.45 11.18
N LEU A 49 -3.74 -7.74 10.57
CA LEU A 49 -4.43 -6.86 9.65
C LEU A 49 -5.66 -6.23 10.32
N HIS A 50 -5.91 -4.99 9.95
CA HIS A 50 -7.18 -4.31 10.19
C HIS A 50 -7.61 -3.64 8.88
N HIS A 51 -8.90 -3.76 8.55
CA HIS A 51 -9.51 -3.04 7.44
C HIS A 51 -10.85 -2.47 7.88
N SER A 52 -11.16 -1.26 7.42
CA SER A 52 -12.42 -0.56 7.70
C SER A 52 -12.92 0.12 6.42
N LEU A 53 -14.23 0.20 6.24
CA LEU A 53 -14.84 1.00 5.18
C LEU A 53 -15.09 2.45 5.62
N SER A 54 -15.01 2.72 6.92
CA SER A 54 -15.05 4.08 7.44
C SER A 54 -13.79 4.85 7.05
N PRO A 55 -13.85 6.18 6.92
CA PRO A 55 -12.67 7.01 6.88
C PRO A 55 -11.81 6.81 8.14
N ILE A 56 -10.49 6.86 7.99
CA ILE A 56 -9.56 6.64 9.13
C ILE A 56 -9.76 7.64 10.27
N TRP A 57 -10.19 8.86 9.99
CA TRP A 57 -10.43 9.90 10.99
C TRP A 57 -11.72 9.69 11.82
N GLU A 58 -12.56 8.74 11.43
CA GLU A 58 -13.74 8.31 12.16
C GLU A 58 -13.49 7.09 13.06
N ASP A 59 -12.36 6.41 12.90
CA ASP A 59 -12.01 5.21 13.64
C ASP A 59 -11.08 5.53 14.84
N ASP A 60 -11.15 4.68 15.88
CA ASP A 60 -10.23 4.77 17.02
C ASP A 60 -8.86 4.21 16.63
N VAL A 61 -7.94 5.12 16.33
CA VAL A 61 -6.56 4.76 15.95
C VAL A 61 -5.63 4.50 17.13
N THR A 62 -6.12 4.58 18.38
CA THR A 62 -5.30 4.38 19.59
C THR A 62 -5.12 2.91 19.96
N VAL A 63 -5.90 2.01 19.35
CA VAL A 63 -5.97 0.58 19.73
C VAL A 63 -4.83 -0.29 19.15
N PHE A 64 -3.98 0.25 18.27
CA PHE A 64 -3.02 -0.57 17.52
C PHE A 64 -1.70 -0.84 18.27
N GLY A 65 -1.41 -0.11 19.34
CA GLY A 65 -0.29 -0.36 20.24
C GLY A 65 1.09 -0.17 19.59
N ALA A 66 2.08 -0.89 20.12
CA ALA A 66 3.48 -0.74 19.71
C ALA A 66 3.95 -1.88 18.79
N THR A 67 4.67 -1.52 17.72
CA THR A 67 5.28 -2.47 16.79
C THR A 67 6.60 -1.93 16.21
N ARG A 68 7.40 -2.81 15.61
CA ARG A 68 8.62 -2.44 14.87
C ARG A 68 8.39 -2.22 13.39
N LEU A 69 7.28 -2.72 12.87
CA LEU A 69 6.97 -2.65 11.45
C LEU A 69 5.46 -2.46 11.29
N PHE A 70 5.11 -1.36 10.65
CA PHE A 70 3.73 -0.96 10.45
C PHE A 70 3.53 -0.36 9.06
N LEU A 71 2.40 -0.71 8.44
CA LEU A 71 1.94 -0.12 7.19
C LEU A 71 0.50 0.33 7.38
N ALA A 72 0.15 1.48 6.82
CA ALA A 72 -1.25 1.88 6.68
C ALA A 72 -1.51 2.49 5.29
N HIS A 73 -2.75 2.38 4.88
CA HIS A 73 -3.24 2.84 3.60
C HIS A 73 -4.63 3.46 3.77
N ALA A 74 -4.81 4.71 3.35
CA ALA A 74 -6.12 5.35 3.25
C ALA A 74 -6.50 5.45 1.76
N ARG A 75 -7.72 5.05 1.47
CA ARG A 75 -8.18 4.82 0.11
C ARG A 75 -8.90 6.01 -0.48
N SER A 76 -8.49 6.39 -1.68
CA SER A 76 -9.26 7.19 -2.62
C SER A 76 -9.58 6.29 -3.82
N ALA A 77 -10.81 5.79 -3.89
CA ALA A 77 -11.20 4.86 -4.96
C ALA A 77 -11.34 5.61 -6.29
N PHE A 78 -10.82 5.01 -7.36
CA PHE A 78 -10.96 5.57 -8.69
C PHE A 78 -12.44 5.52 -9.11
N ARG A 79 -13.01 6.67 -9.49
CA ARG A 79 -14.43 6.83 -9.86
C ARG A 79 -15.42 6.35 -8.80
N ASP A 80 -15.00 6.34 -7.53
CA ASP A 80 -15.81 5.86 -6.41
C ASP A 80 -16.34 4.41 -6.59
N GLU A 81 -15.60 3.60 -7.36
CA GLU A 81 -15.97 2.21 -7.65
C GLU A 81 -15.22 1.22 -6.76
N GLY A 82 -15.83 0.04 -6.57
CA GLY A 82 -15.24 -1.09 -5.86
C GLY A 82 -14.95 -0.79 -4.39
N ILE A 83 -15.80 -0.01 -3.72
CA ILE A 83 -15.70 0.32 -2.29
C ILE A 83 -16.22 -0.87 -1.49
N VAL A 84 -15.36 -1.86 -1.33
CA VAL A 84 -15.57 -3.06 -0.53
C VAL A 84 -14.34 -3.34 0.30
N ILE A 85 -14.51 -4.01 1.44
CA ILE A 85 -13.44 -4.18 2.43
C ILE A 85 -12.25 -4.97 1.89
N GLU A 86 -12.50 -5.93 1.01
CA GLU A 86 -11.50 -6.78 0.38
C GLU A 86 -10.54 -6.00 -0.53
N ASN A 87 -10.96 -4.82 -0.99
CA ASN A 87 -10.15 -3.94 -1.83
C ASN A 87 -9.29 -2.95 -1.02
N ASN A 88 -9.46 -2.91 0.31
CA ASN A 88 -8.63 -2.08 1.17
C ASN A 88 -7.27 -2.74 1.43
N MET A 89 -6.21 -1.96 1.26
CA MET A 89 -4.85 -2.40 1.56
C MET A 89 -4.51 -2.15 3.03
N PRO A 90 -3.50 -2.81 3.61
CA PRO A 90 -2.48 -3.66 3.00
C PRO A 90 -2.99 -5.02 2.52
N PHE A 91 -2.50 -5.47 1.35
CA PHE A 91 -2.62 -6.87 0.95
C PHE A 91 -1.47 -7.67 1.54
N THR A 92 -1.74 -8.91 1.93
CA THR A 92 -0.70 -9.80 2.45
C THR A 92 -0.68 -11.13 1.71
N GLN A 93 0.52 -11.66 1.51
CA GLN A 93 0.71 -13.01 1.02
C GLN A 93 2.03 -13.58 1.55
N ALA A 94 1.99 -14.75 2.16
CA ALA A 94 3.10 -15.34 2.92
C ALA A 94 3.58 -14.35 4.02
N ASN A 95 4.84 -13.95 3.99
CA ASN A 95 5.41 -13.00 4.93
C ASN A 95 5.50 -11.56 4.39
N GLU A 96 4.87 -11.27 3.24
CA GLU A 96 4.88 -9.96 2.61
C GLU A 96 3.60 -9.18 2.92
N ALA A 97 3.74 -7.87 3.17
CA ALA A 97 2.65 -6.92 3.18
C ALA A 97 2.91 -5.82 2.14
N PHE A 98 1.85 -5.40 1.46
CA PHE A 98 1.91 -4.50 0.30
C PHE A 98 0.91 -3.37 0.44
N ILE A 99 1.36 -2.14 0.17
CA ILE A 99 0.54 -0.95 -0.01
C ILE A 99 0.93 -0.22 -1.29
N PHE A 100 -0.05 0.38 -1.95
CA PHE A 100 0.11 1.04 -3.24
C PHE A 100 -0.66 2.36 -3.31
N ASN A 101 -0.03 3.36 -3.92
CA ASN A 101 -0.67 4.58 -4.37
C ASN A 101 -0.18 4.92 -5.78
N GLY A 102 -1.09 5.06 -6.72
CA GLY A 102 -0.71 5.43 -8.07
C GLY A 102 -1.89 5.49 -9.04
N GLU A 103 -1.57 6.06 -10.20
CA GLU A 103 -2.48 6.15 -11.35
C GLU A 103 -1.73 5.72 -12.60
N LEU A 104 -2.18 4.60 -13.16
CA LEU A 104 -1.63 3.98 -14.37
C LEU A 104 -2.73 3.85 -15.42
N ASN A 105 -2.48 4.33 -16.62
CA ASN A 105 -3.42 4.32 -17.73
C ASN A 105 -2.90 3.45 -18.89
N GLY A 106 -3.76 2.55 -19.40
CA GLY A 106 -3.42 1.67 -20.53
C GLY A 106 -2.41 0.58 -20.14
N VAL A 107 -2.58 0.00 -18.96
CA VAL A 107 -1.76 -1.12 -18.44
C VAL A 107 -2.03 -2.38 -19.26
N ARG A 108 -0.98 -3.01 -19.78
CA ARG A 108 -1.02 -4.23 -20.60
C ARG A 108 -0.31 -5.41 -19.97
N ILE A 109 -0.18 -5.42 -18.63
CA ILE A 109 0.22 -6.63 -17.91
C ILE A 109 -0.99 -7.54 -17.73
N ARG A 110 -0.75 -8.86 -17.87
CA ARG A 110 -1.78 -9.88 -17.60
C ARG A 110 -1.52 -10.47 -16.22
N GLU A 111 -2.40 -10.17 -15.30
CA GLU A 111 -2.34 -10.67 -13.93
C GLU A 111 -3.74 -10.71 -13.33
N GLU A 112 -3.97 -11.67 -12.45
CA GLU A 112 -5.20 -11.78 -11.67
C GLU A 112 -5.18 -10.79 -10.49
N GLY A 113 -6.35 -10.37 -10.05
CA GLY A 113 -6.55 -9.48 -8.91
C GLY A 113 -7.87 -8.73 -9.04
N ARG A 114 -8.45 -8.40 -7.89
CA ARG A 114 -9.75 -7.70 -7.78
C ARG A 114 -9.67 -6.28 -8.31
N ILE A 115 -8.55 -5.60 -8.00
CA ILE A 115 -8.26 -4.22 -8.41
C ILE A 115 -6.84 -4.10 -8.97
N GLY A 116 -6.55 -2.96 -9.61
CA GLY A 116 -5.23 -2.71 -10.21
C GLY A 116 -4.07 -2.85 -9.24
N ALA A 117 -4.22 -2.41 -8.00
CA ALA A 117 -3.19 -2.52 -6.97
C ALA A 117 -2.85 -3.99 -6.64
N GLU A 118 -3.86 -4.86 -6.53
CA GLU A 118 -3.64 -6.29 -6.28
C GLU A 118 -2.96 -6.97 -7.47
N LYS A 119 -3.33 -6.59 -8.71
CA LYS A 119 -2.64 -7.07 -9.92
C LYS A 119 -1.16 -6.67 -9.93
N ILE A 120 -0.82 -5.46 -9.51
CA ILE A 120 0.57 -5.02 -9.38
C ILE A 120 1.31 -5.84 -8.32
N PHE A 121 0.70 -6.09 -7.17
CA PHE A 121 1.29 -6.92 -6.13
C PHE A 121 1.59 -8.33 -6.64
N ASN A 122 0.59 -9.00 -7.20
CA ASN A 122 0.73 -10.36 -7.73
C ASN A 122 1.76 -10.41 -8.86
N TYR A 123 1.75 -9.43 -9.76
CA TYR A 123 2.71 -9.34 -10.84
C TYR A 123 4.15 -9.17 -10.34
N THR A 124 4.37 -8.33 -9.34
CA THR A 124 5.69 -8.11 -8.75
C THR A 124 6.24 -9.39 -8.14
N ARG A 125 5.40 -10.19 -7.51
CA ARG A 125 5.78 -11.47 -6.90
C ARG A 125 6.26 -12.53 -7.90
N ARG A 126 5.87 -12.44 -9.17
CA ARG A 126 6.40 -13.35 -10.22
C ARG A 126 7.93 -13.32 -10.35
N PHE A 127 8.53 -12.20 -9.98
CA PHE A 127 9.98 -11.99 -10.09
C PHE A 127 10.73 -12.24 -8.77
N SER A 128 10.04 -12.65 -7.71
CA SER A 128 10.65 -12.84 -6.37
C SER A 128 11.79 -13.89 -6.36
N HIS A 129 11.75 -14.86 -7.29
CA HIS A 129 12.81 -15.85 -7.46
C HIS A 129 14.18 -15.24 -7.83
N GLN A 130 14.22 -14.02 -8.37
CA GLN A 130 15.44 -13.30 -8.70
C GLN A 130 16.06 -12.59 -7.48
N GLY A 131 15.46 -12.73 -6.32
CA GLY A 131 15.79 -11.98 -5.11
C GLY A 131 14.96 -10.69 -4.99
N PRO A 132 14.77 -10.18 -3.77
CA PRO A 132 13.76 -9.15 -3.51
C PRO A 132 13.97 -7.84 -4.28
N LEU A 133 15.22 -7.34 -4.30
CA LEU A 133 15.51 -6.08 -5.00
C LEU A 133 15.55 -6.24 -6.52
N ALA A 134 16.17 -7.33 -7.02
CA ALA A 134 16.23 -7.58 -8.44
C ALA A 134 14.83 -7.85 -9.01
N GLY A 135 14.00 -8.63 -8.30
CA GLY A 135 12.62 -8.88 -8.66
C GLY A 135 11.77 -7.61 -8.68
N LEU A 136 11.93 -6.73 -7.67
CA LEU A 136 11.26 -5.43 -7.65
C LEU A 136 11.64 -4.58 -8.87
N LYS A 137 12.95 -4.41 -9.12
CA LYS A 137 13.43 -3.65 -10.28
C LYS A 137 12.88 -4.20 -11.58
N LYS A 138 12.94 -5.53 -11.75
CA LYS A 138 12.43 -6.17 -12.96
C LYS A 138 10.94 -5.98 -13.16
N SER A 139 10.14 -6.09 -12.09
CA SER A 139 8.69 -5.86 -12.18
C SER A 139 8.37 -4.43 -12.57
N VAL A 140 9.03 -3.44 -11.97
CA VAL A 140 8.83 -2.02 -12.28
C VAL A 140 9.19 -1.74 -13.74
N GLU A 141 10.36 -2.20 -14.23
CA GLU A 141 10.76 -2.05 -15.63
C GLU A 141 9.71 -2.58 -16.62
N VAL A 142 9.13 -3.74 -16.32
CA VAL A 142 8.12 -4.32 -17.20
C VAL A 142 6.79 -3.59 -17.10
N ILE A 143 6.38 -3.17 -15.91
CA ILE A 143 5.18 -2.35 -15.70
C ILE A 143 5.29 -1.05 -16.50
N GLU A 144 6.43 -0.35 -16.41
CA GLU A 144 6.67 0.88 -17.19
C GLU A 144 6.57 0.63 -18.69
N LYS A 145 7.26 -0.38 -19.22
CA LYS A 145 7.24 -0.74 -20.66
C LYS A 145 5.87 -1.19 -21.15
N ARG A 146 5.01 -1.70 -20.26
CA ARG A 146 3.67 -2.23 -20.58
C ARG A 146 2.53 -1.28 -20.19
N THR A 147 2.84 -0.08 -19.76
CA THR A 147 1.85 0.94 -19.42
C THR A 147 2.00 2.13 -20.36
N ARG A 148 0.87 2.59 -20.92
CA ARG A 148 0.89 3.71 -21.87
C ARG A 148 1.29 5.02 -21.18
N TYR A 149 0.77 5.24 -19.96
CA TYR A 149 1.05 6.42 -19.17
C TYR A 149 0.99 6.10 -17.67
N ILE A 150 2.00 6.54 -16.95
CA ILE A 150 2.09 6.45 -15.49
C ILE A 150 2.16 7.88 -14.95
N ARG A 151 1.10 8.32 -14.27
CA ARG A 151 1.15 9.58 -13.52
C ARG A 151 1.98 9.41 -12.26
N ALA A 152 1.70 8.35 -11.52
CA ALA A 152 2.48 7.92 -10.37
C ALA A 152 2.34 6.42 -10.16
N LEU A 153 3.42 5.80 -9.72
CA LEU A 153 3.48 4.41 -9.25
C LEU A 153 4.32 4.41 -7.98
N ASN A 154 3.67 4.34 -6.83
CA ASN A 154 4.34 4.26 -5.54
C ASN A 154 3.82 3.03 -4.81
N PHE A 155 4.71 2.13 -4.42
CA PHE A 155 4.32 1.01 -3.58
C PHE A 155 5.43 0.56 -2.64
N ILE A 156 5.03 -0.05 -1.56
CA ILE A 156 5.93 -0.62 -0.56
C ILE A 156 5.59 -2.09 -0.41
N ILE A 157 6.62 -2.93 -0.49
CA ILE A 157 6.58 -4.34 -0.08
C ILE A 157 7.43 -4.47 1.17
N ALA A 158 6.81 -4.90 2.26
CA ALA A 158 7.49 -5.11 3.54
C ALA A 158 7.44 -6.58 3.95
N THR A 159 8.59 -7.06 4.43
CA THR A 159 8.75 -8.36 5.11
C THR A 159 9.31 -8.13 6.50
N PRO A 160 9.33 -9.11 7.40
CA PRO A 160 9.99 -8.97 8.70
C PRO A 160 11.43 -8.46 8.60
N GLN A 161 12.19 -8.85 7.56
CA GLN A 161 13.60 -8.54 7.40
C GLN A 161 13.87 -7.21 6.69
N ARG A 162 13.00 -6.79 5.76
CA ARG A 162 13.24 -5.63 4.90
C ARG A 162 11.97 -4.97 4.41
N SER A 163 12.11 -3.72 3.99
CA SER A 163 11.08 -3.01 3.24
C SER A 163 11.70 -2.44 1.96
N LEU A 164 10.98 -2.55 0.86
CA LEU A 164 11.37 -2.04 -0.43
C LEU A 164 10.33 -1.04 -0.91
N LEU A 165 10.78 0.12 -1.35
CA LEU A 165 9.95 1.15 -1.96
C LEU A 165 10.29 1.23 -3.44
N ALA A 166 9.25 1.22 -4.28
CA ALA A 166 9.34 1.63 -5.67
C ALA A 166 8.56 2.93 -5.86
N THR A 167 9.15 3.87 -6.59
CA THR A 167 8.48 5.12 -6.98
C THR A 167 8.83 5.45 -8.42
N VAL A 168 7.81 5.73 -9.22
CA VAL A 168 7.90 6.26 -10.57
C VAL A 168 6.94 7.44 -10.68
N TYR A 169 7.40 8.56 -11.17
CA TYR A 169 6.62 9.77 -11.33
C TYR A 169 6.97 10.45 -12.64
N ASN A 170 5.97 10.84 -13.42
CA ASN A 170 6.12 11.62 -14.64
C ASN A 170 5.52 13.02 -14.42
N GLU A 171 6.35 14.03 -14.55
CA GLU A 171 5.94 15.44 -14.37
C GLU A 171 5.09 15.95 -15.53
N ASN A 172 5.25 15.37 -16.72
CA ASN A 172 4.52 15.78 -17.93
C ASN A 172 3.53 14.69 -18.33
N PRO A 173 2.21 14.98 -18.26
CA PRO A 173 1.17 14.08 -18.75
C PRO A 173 1.12 13.97 -20.28
#